data_eb973857e89587d1928fd21b5b0e6c93
#
_entry.id   eb973857e89587d1928fd21b5b0e6c93
#
_cell.length_a   1.000
_cell.length_b   1.000
_cell.length_c   1.000
_cell.angle_alpha   90.00
_cell.angle_beta   90.00
_cell.angle_gamma   90.00
#
_symmetry.space_group_name_H-M   'P 1'
#
loop_
_entity.id
_entity.type
_entity.pdbx_description
1 polymer ?
#
loop_
_entity_poly.entity_id
_entity_poly.type
_entity_poly.pdbx_seq_one_letter_code
_entity_poly.pdbx_strand_id
1 'polypeptide(L)'
;MVTQLAREAGAYVIATGRAADRQKALDLGAQEFVDLDNDALKDVGGVDLVFDVIGGDIGKQSASLIRSGGTMVSVVGPPVPRPDDGRTVDFVVEADRAQLGEIVQRVRDGRLRTNIGDVSALDDAVAALNPKERRKGKAIIRIR
;
A
#
# COMPACT_ATOMS: atom_id res chain seq x y z
N MET A 1 -4.94 -2.30 -0.29
CA MET A 1 -5.49 -2.28 1.10
C MET A 1 -5.41 -0.88 1.69
N VAL A 2 -4.23 -0.28 1.84
CA VAL A 2 -4.07 1.08 2.40
C VAL A 2 -4.96 2.11 1.71
N THR A 3 -4.98 2.17 0.37
CA THR A 3 -5.85 3.05 -0.44
C THR A 3 -7.32 2.98 0.01
N GLN A 4 -7.86 1.77 0.20
CA GLN A 4 -9.25 1.58 0.60
C GLN A 4 -9.52 2.04 2.04
N LEU A 5 -8.59 1.73 2.97
CA LEU A 5 -8.72 2.16 4.37
C LEU A 5 -8.59 3.67 4.52
N ALA A 6 -7.66 4.30 3.79
CA ALA A 6 -7.51 5.75 3.79
C ALA A 6 -8.78 6.43 3.22
N ARG A 7 -9.34 5.88 2.15
CA ARG A 7 -10.60 6.35 1.57
C ARG A 7 -11.78 6.20 2.53
N GLU A 8 -11.88 5.03 3.21
CA GLU A 8 -12.91 4.79 4.25
C GLU A 8 -12.79 5.82 5.39
N ALA A 9 -11.56 6.22 5.73
CA ALA A 9 -11.29 7.26 6.73
C ALA A 9 -11.53 8.70 6.22
N GLY A 10 -11.98 8.89 4.98
CA GLY A 10 -12.29 10.19 4.40
C GLY A 10 -11.10 10.93 3.78
N ALA A 11 -9.94 10.29 3.64
CA ALA A 11 -8.78 10.92 3.04
C ALA A 11 -8.94 11.11 1.52
N TYR A 12 -8.35 12.17 0.99
CA TYR A 12 -8.07 12.30 -0.43
C TYR A 12 -6.82 11.50 -0.75
N VAL A 13 -6.96 10.46 -1.55
CA VAL A 13 -5.89 9.48 -1.77
C VAL A 13 -5.26 9.66 -3.14
N ILE A 14 -3.97 9.97 -3.16
CA ILE A 14 -3.12 9.96 -4.34
C ILE A 14 -2.31 8.67 -4.29
N ALA A 15 -2.56 7.76 -5.22
CA ALA A 15 -1.81 6.51 -5.32
C ALA A 15 -0.65 6.65 -6.30
N THR A 16 0.44 5.94 -6.05
CA THR A 16 1.59 5.88 -6.94
C THR A 16 1.86 4.45 -7.38
N GLY A 17 2.38 4.27 -8.58
CA GLY A 17 2.70 2.96 -9.11
C GLY A 17 3.11 3.03 -10.58
N ARG A 18 3.04 1.91 -11.29
CA ARG A 18 3.26 1.86 -12.73
C ARG A 18 1.97 2.06 -13.50
N ALA A 19 2.04 2.55 -14.72
CA ALA A 19 0.87 2.80 -15.59
C ALA A 19 -0.15 1.65 -15.59
N ALA A 20 0.31 0.41 -15.60
CA ALA A 20 -0.54 -0.78 -15.58
C ALA A 20 -1.39 -0.96 -14.30
N ASP A 21 -1.08 -0.24 -13.23
CA ASP A 21 -1.79 -0.33 -11.95
C ASP A 21 -2.78 0.84 -11.75
N ARG A 22 -2.78 1.84 -12.66
CA ARG A 22 -3.60 3.05 -12.58
C ARG A 22 -5.09 2.74 -12.38
N GLN A 23 -5.69 1.99 -13.30
CA GLN A 23 -7.13 1.70 -13.23
C GLN A 23 -7.49 1.00 -11.92
N LYS A 24 -6.68 0.04 -11.51
CA LYS A 24 -6.90 -0.68 -10.26
C LYS A 24 -6.82 0.22 -9.03
N ALA A 25 -5.89 1.17 -9.00
CA ALA A 25 -5.77 2.12 -7.90
C ALA A 25 -7.03 3.01 -7.79
N LEU A 26 -7.53 3.51 -8.94
CA LEU A 26 -8.76 4.29 -9.00
C LEU A 26 -9.98 3.46 -8.57
N ASP A 27 -10.12 2.23 -9.04
CA ASP A 27 -11.20 1.30 -8.65
C ASP A 27 -11.17 0.95 -7.16
N LEU A 28 -10.02 1.07 -6.51
CA LEU A 28 -9.82 0.86 -5.08
C LEU A 28 -9.96 2.15 -4.25
N GLY A 29 -10.35 3.26 -4.88
CA GLY A 29 -10.71 4.50 -4.21
C GLY A 29 -9.65 5.60 -4.20
N ALA A 30 -8.55 5.46 -4.95
CA ALA A 30 -7.68 6.60 -5.22
C ALA A 30 -8.43 7.64 -6.08
N GLN A 31 -8.26 8.91 -5.77
CA GLN A 31 -8.78 10.00 -6.59
C GLN A 31 -7.79 10.43 -7.68
N GLU A 32 -6.50 10.29 -7.37
CA GLU A 32 -5.42 10.55 -8.33
C GLU A 32 -4.43 9.39 -8.37
N PHE A 33 -3.69 9.32 -9.47
CA PHE A 33 -2.65 8.33 -9.67
C PHE A 33 -1.45 8.94 -10.38
N VAL A 34 -0.28 8.75 -9.80
CA VAL A 34 1.02 9.17 -10.36
C VAL A 34 1.73 7.94 -10.90
N ASP A 35 2.08 7.97 -12.18
CA ASP A 35 2.88 6.95 -12.83
C ASP A 35 4.36 7.23 -12.58
N LEU A 36 4.99 6.42 -11.74
CA LEU A 36 6.38 6.62 -11.32
C LEU A 36 7.41 6.49 -12.45
N ASP A 37 7.03 5.91 -13.58
CA ASP A 37 7.91 5.77 -14.75
C ASP A 37 7.82 7.01 -15.69
N ASN A 38 6.71 7.77 -15.64
CA ASN A 38 6.44 8.84 -16.60
C ASN A 38 6.09 10.19 -15.97
N ASP A 39 5.54 10.20 -14.76
CA ASP A 39 5.11 11.43 -14.08
C ASP A 39 6.16 11.88 -13.06
N ALA A 40 6.27 13.19 -12.85
CA ALA A 40 7.16 13.72 -11.82
C ALA A 40 6.43 13.77 -10.46
N LEU A 41 6.91 13.00 -9.50
CA LEU A 41 6.32 12.95 -8.16
C LEU A 41 6.25 14.33 -7.48
N LYS A 42 7.20 15.21 -7.76
CA LYS A 42 7.24 16.60 -7.27
C LYS A 42 6.03 17.45 -7.65
N ASP A 43 5.30 17.08 -8.71
CA ASP A 43 4.16 17.84 -9.20
C ASP A 43 2.87 17.54 -8.41
N VAL A 44 2.90 16.58 -7.51
CA VAL A 44 1.76 16.20 -6.64
C VAL A 44 1.36 17.33 -5.68
N GLY A 45 2.31 18.20 -5.31
CA GLY A 45 2.09 19.19 -4.27
C GLY A 45 2.21 18.63 -2.86
N GLY A 46 1.94 19.45 -1.85
CA GLY A 46 2.10 19.07 -0.45
C GLY A 46 1.01 18.10 0.03
N VAL A 47 1.40 17.08 0.78
CA VAL A 47 0.50 16.06 1.37
C VAL A 47 0.61 16.03 2.89
N ASP A 48 -0.46 15.61 3.57
CA ASP A 48 -0.49 15.52 5.03
C ASP A 48 0.12 14.21 5.53
N LEU A 49 0.04 13.15 4.70
CA LEU A 49 0.56 11.83 5.05
C LEU A 49 1.14 11.11 3.82
N VAL A 50 2.31 10.53 4.00
CA VAL A 50 2.91 9.57 3.08
C VAL A 50 2.91 8.20 3.74
N PHE A 51 2.36 7.18 3.03
CA PHE A 51 2.49 5.78 3.40
C PHE A 51 3.39 5.08 2.37
N ASP A 52 4.65 4.91 2.73
CA ASP A 52 5.69 4.40 1.85
C ASP A 52 5.81 2.87 1.96
N VAL A 53 5.68 2.20 0.81
CA VAL A 53 5.85 0.74 0.64
C VAL A 53 6.96 0.39 -0.35
N ILE A 54 7.71 1.38 -0.83
CA ILE A 54 8.71 1.24 -1.88
C ILE A 54 10.12 1.50 -1.33
N GLY A 55 10.28 2.59 -0.57
CA GLY A 55 11.56 3.01 -0.04
C GLY A 55 12.51 3.61 -1.09
N GLY A 56 13.80 3.62 -0.78
CA GLY A 56 14.83 4.10 -1.68
C GLY A 56 14.63 5.55 -2.12
N ASP A 57 14.90 5.83 -3.39
CA ASP A 57 14.81 7.20 -3.92
C ASP A 57 13.35 7.69 -4.04
N ILE A 58 12.41 6.79 -4.28
CA ILE A 58 10.98 7.13 -4.27
C ILE A 58 10.54 7.54 -2.87
N GLY A 59 10.96 6.82 -1.83
CA GLY A 59 10.71 7.18 -0.44
C GLY A 59 11.28 8.56 -0.09
N LYS A 60 12.51 8.87 -0.53
CA LYS A 60 13.14 10.20 -0.33
C LYS A 60 12.35 11.32 -1.02
N GLN A 61 11.97 11.12 -2.29
CA GLN A 61 11.16 12.09 -3.02
C GLN A 61 9.79 12.28 -2.36
N SER A 62 9.16 11.20 -1.91
CA SER A 62 7.87 11.27 -1.21
C SER A 62 7.98 12.03 0.13
N ALA A 63 9.08 11.89 0.86
CA ALA A 63 9.30 12.63 2.10
C ALA A 63 9.31 14.15 1.89
N SER A 64 9.84 14.62 0.75
CA SER A 64 9.88 16.06 0.41
C SER A 64 8.52 16.66 0.06
N LEU A 65 7.49 15.82 -0.16
CA LEU A 65 6.12 16.28 -0.42
C LEU A 65 5.32 16.52 0.86
N ILE A 66 5.85 16.12 2.01
CA ILE A 66 5.12 16.24 3.27
C ILE A 66 5.10 17.69 3.72
N ARG A 67 3.89 18.21 3.99
CA ARG A 67 3.69 19.55 4.54
C ARG A 67 4.27 19.65 5.94
N SER A 68 4.52 20.89 6.39
CA SER A 68 4.81 21.17 7.80
C SER A 68 3.77 20.49 8.70
N GLY A 69 4.26 19.78 9.72
CA GLY A 69 3.44 19.01 10.66
C GLY A 69 2.87 17.69 10.12
N GLY A 70 3.11 17.35 8.84
CA GLY A 70 2.62 16.10 8.24
C GLY A 70 3.36 14.85 8.74
N THR A 71 2.95 13.68 8.25
CA THR A 71 3.43 12.40 8.78
C THR A 71 3.96 11.49 7.66
N MET A 72 5.08 10.83 7.91
CA MET A 72 5.58 9.75 7.08
C MET A 72 5.54 8.42 7.83
N VAL A 73 4.94 7.42 7.20
CA VAL A 73 4.92 6.01 7.65
C VAL A 73 5.60 5.17 6.58
N SER A 74 6.62 4.41 6.93
CA SER A 74 7.28 3.49 6.00
C SER A 74 7.25 2.06 6.54
N VAL A 75 6.91 1.10 5.66
CA VAL A 75 6.92 -0.34 5.98
C VAL A 75 8.17 -1.06 5.46
N VAL A 76 9.07 -0.32 4.78
CA VAL A 76 10.32 -0.88 4.23
C VAL A 76 11.54 -0.56 5.08
N GLY A 77 11.35 0.14 6.19
CA GLY A 77 12.39 0.55 7.14
C GLY A 77 12.24 2.00 7.57
N PRO A 78 13.08 2.48 8.48
CA PRO A 78 13.06 3.86 8.91
C PRO A 78 13.19 4.79 7.71
N PRO A 79 12.29 5.77 7.54
CA PRO A 79 12.35 6.69 6.41
C PRO A 79 13.58 7.60 6.50
N VAL A 80 14.29 7.72 5.38
CA VAL A 80 15.48 8.58 5.24
C VAL A 80 15.42 9.30 3.88
N PRO A 81 15.47 10.64 3.82
CA PRO A 81 15.49 11.56 4.94
C PRO A 81 14.16 11.61 5.71
N ARG A 82 14.22 12.09 6.94
CA ARG A 82 13.01 12.45 7.70
C ARG A 82 12.48 13.78 7.18
N PRO A 83 11.14 14.02 7.21
CA PRO A 83 10.60 15.33 6.92
C PRO A 83 11.19 16.38 7.86
N ASP A 84 11.57 17.56 7.35
CA ASP A 84 12.25 18.61 8.13
C ASP A 84 11.40 19.11 9.30
N ASP A 85 10.08 19.21 9.10
CA ASP A 85 9.11 19.69 10.09
C ASP A 85 7.88 18.76 10.12
N GLY A 86 8.12 17.46 10.18
CA GLY A 86 7.08 16.44 10.15
C GLY A 86 7.34 15.32 11.16
N ARG A 87 6.36 14.43 11.28
CA ARG A 87 6.46 13.22 12.09
C ARG A 87 6.86 12.02 11.25
N THR A 88 7.73 11.20 11.79
CA THR A 88 8.00 9.87 11.27
C THR A 88 7.44 8.85 12.23
N VAL A 89 6.69 7.88 11.71
CA VAL A 89 6.18 6.78 12.50
C VAL A 89 7.05 5.55 12.21
N ASP A 90 7.88 5.21 13.19
CA ASP A 90 8.60 3.95 13.24
C ASP A 90 7.76 2.97 14.04
N PHE A 91 7.49 1.79 13.51
CA PHE A 91 6.71 0.78 14.21
C PHE A 91 7.28 -0.62 14.01
N VAL A 92 7.04 -1.45 15.00
CA VAL A 92 7.29 -2.88 14.91
C VAL A 92 5.93 -3.56 14.73
N VAL A 93 5.86 -4.50 13.79
CA VAL A 93 4.63 -5.26 13.56
C VAL A 93 4.45 -6.25 14.70
N GLU A 94 3.35 -6.11 15.42
CA GLU A 94 2.92 -7.03 16.47
C GLU A 94 1.63 -7.75 16.07
N ALA A 95 1.46 -8.96 16.58
CA ALA A 95 0.24 -9.71 16.34
C ALA A 95 -0.90 -9.14 17.20
N ASP A 96 -1.91 -8.56 16.54
CA ASP A 96 -3.11 -8.04 17.19
C ASP A 96 -4.36 -8.75 16.64
N ARG A 97 -4.94 -9.62 17.47
CA ARG A 97 -6.13 -10.39 17.09
C ARG A 97 -7.37 -9.52 16.89
N ALA A 98 -7.50 -8.43 17.63
CA ALA A 98 -8.66 -7.54 17.53
C ALA A 98 -8.62 -6.77 16.21
N GLN A 99 -7.47 -6.16 15.89
CA GLN A 99 -7.27 -5.47 14.61
C GLN A 99 -7.42 -6.42 13.42
N LEU A 100 -6.88 -7.64 13.51
CA LEU A 100 -7.08 -8.65 12.46
C LEU A 100 -8.56 -8.99 12.30
N GLY A 101 -9.31 -9.14 13.40
CA GLY A 101 -10.75 -9.37 13.39
C GLY A 101 -11.51 -8.28 12.66
N GLU A 102 -11.18 -7.01 12.90
CA GLU A 102 -11.77 -5.87 12.20
C GLU A 102 -11.48 -5.89 10.69
N ILE A 103 -10.27 -6.20 10.28
CA ILE A 103 -9.91 -6.33 8.87
C ILE A 103 -10.69 -7.46 8.19
N VAL A 104 -10.80 -8.61 8.86
CA VAL A 104 -11.60 -9.76 8.38
C VAL A 104 -13.07 -9.36 8.22
N GLN A 105 -13.63 -8.63 9.20
CA GLN A 105 -15.01 -8.17 9.14
C GLN A 105 -15.23 -7.21 7.95
N ARG A 106 -14.32 -6.26 7.71
CA ARG A 106 -14.38 -5.37 6.53
C ARG A 106 -14.38 -6.14 5.21
N VAL A 107 -13.62 -7.23 5.14
CA VAL A 107 -13.62 -8.10 3.94
C VAL A 107 -14.96 -8.82 3.79
N ARG A 108 -15.51 -9.37 4.87
CA ARG A 108 -16.82 -10.05 4.89
C ARG A 108 -17.96 -9.13 4.48
N ASP A 109 -17.92 -7.88 4.95
CA ASP A 109 -18.94 -6.86 4.63
C ASP A 109 -18.77 -6.27 3.21
N GLY A 110 -17.74 -6.66 2.48
CA GLY A 110 -17.42 -6.11 1.16
C GLY A 110 -16.83 -4.69 1.18
N ARG A 111 -16.57 -4.13 2.36
CA ARG A 111 -15.95 -2.79 2.52
C ARG A 111 -14.47 -2.79 2.17
N LEU A 112 -13.80 -3.94 2.30
CA LEU A 112 -12.40 -4.12 1.94
C LEU A 112 -12.28 -5.27 0.93
N ARG A 113 -11.83 -4.96 -0.27
CA ARG A 113 -11.59 -5.94 -1.33
C ARG A 113 -10.16 -6.45 -1.28
N THR A 114 -9.99 -7.77 -1.30
CA THR A 114 -8.68 -8.43 -1.39
C THR A 114 -8.31 -8.68 -2.84
N ASN A 115 -7.02 -8.64 -3.14
CA ASN A 115 -6.49 -8.98 -4.45
C ASN A 115 -5.94 -10.41 -4.42
N ILE A 116 -6.82 -11.39 -4.67
CA ILE A 116 -6.43 -12.79 -4.80
C ILE A 116 -6.04 -13.02 -6.26
N GLY A 117 -4.83 -13.52 -6.48
CA GLY A 117 -4.30 -13.82 -7.80
C GLY A 117 -4.48 -15.28 -8.18
N ASP A 118 -4.30 -16.18 -7.22
CA ASP A 118 -4.38 -17.62 -7.45
C ASP A 118 -4.83 -18.37 -6.19
N VAL A 119 -5.51 -19.48 -6.37
CA VAL A 119 -5.92 -20.39 -5.29
C VAL A 119 -5.50 -21.79 -5.69
N SER A 120 -4.55 -22.36 -4.96
CA SER A 120 -3.98 -23.69 -5.24
C SER A 120 -4.30 -24.68 -4.13
N ALA A 121 -4.30 -25.97 -4.45
CA ALA A 121 -4.38 -27.03 -3.44
C ALA A 121 -3.07 -27.10 -2.63
N LEU A 122 -3.13 -27.77 -1.48
CA LEU A 122 -1.94 -27.95 -0.61
C LEU A 122 -0.83 -28.71 -1.35
N ASP A 123 -1.17 -29.70 -2.14
CA ASP A 123 -0.21 -30.52 -2.90
C ASP A 123 0.59 -29.69 -3.91
N ASP A 124 0.00 -28.57 -4.40
CA ASP A 124 0.63 -27.64 -5.34
C ASP A 124 1.30 -26.43 -4.66
N ALA A 125 1.34 -26.41 -3.32
CA ALA A 125 1.78 -25.24 -2.54
C ALA A 125 3.19 -24.75 -2.91
N VAL A 126 4.14 -25.68 -3.11
CA VAL A 126 5.53 -25.34 -3.47
C VAL A 126 5.59 -24.63 -4.83
N ALA A 127 4.85 -25.13 -5.82
CA ALA A 127 4.78 -24.51 -7.14
C ALA A 127 4.06 -23.14 -7.09
N ALA A 128 3.01 -23.02 -6.28
CA ALA A 128 2.23 -21.79 -6.12
C ALA A 128 3.04 -20.68 -5.42
N LEU A 129 3.89 -21.03 -4.45
CA LEU A 129 4.74 -20.07 -3.72
C LEU A 129 6.02 -19.71 -4.48
N ASN A 130 6.46 -20.54 -5.42
CA ASN A 130 7.61 -20.32 -6.28
C ASN A 130 7.21 -20.26 -7.77
N PRO A 131 6.35 -19.30 -8.16
CA PRO A 131 5.90 -19.23 -9.54
C PRO A 131 7.05 -18.87 -10.48
N LYS A 132 7.11 -19.53 -11.66
CA LYS A 132 8.10 -19.22 -12.71
C LYS A 132 7.93 -17.81 -13.27
N GLU A 133 6.70 -17.29 -13.22
CA GLU A 133 6.36 -15.94 -13.66
C GLU A 133 5.74 -15.15 -12.51
N ARG A 134 6.00 -13.84 -12.46
CA ARG A 134 5.44 -12.95 -11.44
C ARG A 134 3.92 -12.84 -11.62
N ARG A 135 3.16 -13.41 -10.71
CA ARG A 135 1.70 -13.32 -10.68
C ARG A 135 1.24 -12.06 -9.94
N LYS A 136 0.15 -11.45 -10.41
CA LYS A 136 -0.48 -10.32 -9.72
C LYS A 136 -1.44 -10.85 -8.65
N GLY A 137 -1.37 -10.30 -7.43
CA GLY A 137 -2.24 -10.67 -6.32
C GLY A 137 -1.59 -11.62 -5.32
N LYS A 138 -2.38 -12.01 -4.31
CA LYS A 138 -1.94 -12.96 -3.27
C LYS A 138 -2.20 -14.39 -3.70
N ALA A 139 -1.21 -15.26 -3.50
CA ALA A 139 -1.41 -16.69 -3.61
C ALA A 139 -2.11 -17.21 -2.34
N ILE A 140 -3.15 -17.99 -2.52
CA ILE A 140 -3.88 -18.64 -1.43
C ILE A 140 -3.70 -20.15 -1.57
N ILE A 141 -3.30 -20.81 -0.50
CA ILE A 141 -3.23 -22.26 -0.43
C ILE A 141 -4.46 -22.77 0.31
N ARG A 142 -5.26 -23.59 -0.35
CA ARG A 142 -6.42 -24.23 0.26
C ARG A 142 -5.97 -25.53 0.95
N ILE A 143 -6.25 -25.62 2.24
CA ILE A 143 -5.85 -26.78 3.06
C ILE A 143 -6.95 -27.86 3.05
N ARG A 144 -8.19 -27.49 2.74
CA ARG A 144 -9.36 -28.40 2.66
C ARG A 144 -10.32 -27.95 1.55
#